data_d264ebd5f8188fd4042923ed9bf76e49
#
_entry.id   d264ebd5f8188fd4042923ed9bf76e49
#
_cell.length_a   1.000
_cell.length_b   1.000
_cell.length_c   1.000
_cell.angle_alpha   90.00
_cell.angle_beta   90.00
_cell.angle_gamma   90.00
#
_symmetry.space_group_name_H-M   'P 1'
#
loop_
_entity.id
_entity.type
_entity.pdbx_description
1 polymer ?
#
loop_
_entity_poly.entity_id
_entity_poly.type
_entity_poly.pdbx_seq_one_letter_code
_entity_poly.pdbx_strand_id
1 'polypeptide(L)'
;KSLGNSVTPLVYLAVSAVVNIILDLLFVLSFGMGVKGAALATVIAQYTSGLGCGVHVILKSEYARNAFTHISIRAEDIRILFSYSFYTCLQQSVMNLGILMVQGIVNSYGTVVMTAFAAGVKIDAFAYMPAQEYGNAFSTFLAQNYGANKMDRFRQGIRVGIITSAVYCAAASLVLWIFAKKLMLIFIPESKTEIINIGVQYLHIEGAFYIGIGILFLLYGLYRAMGRPQM
;
A
#
# COMPACT_ATOMS: atom_id res chain seq x y z
N LYS A 1 2.08 -14.44 4.78
CA LYS A 1 2.92 -14.13 3.59
C LYS A 1 4.36 -14.63 3.80
N SER A 2 4.97 -14.40 4.94
CA SER A 2 6.38 -14.80 5.24
C SER A 2 6.63 -16.31 5.12
N LEU A 3 5.63 -17.15 5.38
CA LEU A 3 5.69 -18.61 5.24
C LEU A 3 5.40 -19.11 3.80
N GLY A 4 5.39 -18.23 2.81
CA GLY A 4 5.14 -18.57 1.40
C GLY A 4 3.67 -18.71 1.01
N ASN A 5 2.73 -18.61 1.95
CA ASN A 5 1.29 -18.67 1.66
C ASN A 5 0.71 -17.26 1.51
N SER A 6 0.49 -16.82 0.27
CA SER A 6 -0.15 -15.54 -0.04
C SER A 6 -1.66 -15.68 -0.36
N VAL A 7 -2.11 -16.89 -0.69
CA VAL A 7 -3.50 -17.15 -1.11
C VAL A 7 -4.46 -17.02 0.06
N THR A 8 -4.12 -17.61 1.21
CA THR A 8 -4.99 -17.56 2.40
C THR A 8 -5.31 -16.12 2.84
N PRO A 9 -4.32 -15.21 3.04
CA PRO A 9 -4.62 -13.82 3.36
C PRO A 9 -5.45 -13.11 2.28
N LEU A 10 -5.23 -13.43 1.01
CA LEU A 10 -5.98 -12.83 -0.10
C LEU A 10 -7.46 -13.23 -0.05
N VAL A 11 -7.76 -14.50 0.19
CA VAL A 11 -9.15 -14.98 0.33
C VAL A 11 -9.86 -14.29 1.49
N TYR A 12 -9.23 -14.16 2.65
CA TYR A 12 -9.82 -13.46 3.79
C TYR A 12 -10.00 -11.96 3.54
N LEU A 13 -9.11 -11.33 2.78
CA LEU A 13 -9.30 -9.94 2.35
C LEU A 13 -10.47 -9.79 1.39
N ALA A 14 -10.64 -10.72 0.44
CA ALA A 14 -11.79 -10.72 -0.47
C ALA A 14 -13.11 -10.92 0.30
N VAL A 15 -13.16 -11.86 1.25
CA VAL A 15 -14.32 -12.04 2.14
C VAL A 15 -14.60 -10.77 2.93
N SER A 16 -13.58 -10.14 3.49
CA SER A 16 -13.72 -8.87 4.22
C SER A 16 -14.30 -7.76 3.34
N ALA A 17 -13.87 -7.65 2.09
CA ALA A 17 -14.39 -6.65 1.16
C ALA A 17 -15.88 -6.88 0.87
N VAL A 18 -16.31 -8.13 0.65
CA VAL A 18 -17.72 -8.47 0.46
C VAL A 18 -18.54 -8.16 1.71
N VAL A 19 -18.06 -8.55 2.88
CA VAL A 19 -18.71 -8.26 4.17
C VAL A 19 -18.82 -6.76 4.39
N ASN A 20 -17.78 -5.99 4.08
CA ASN A 20 -17.79 -4.52 4.20
C ASN A 20 -18.87 -3.91 3.32
N ILE A 21 -18.94 -4.29 2.03
CA ILE A 21 -19.95 -3.76 1.10
C ILE A 21 -21.36 -4.07 1.60
N ILE A 22 -21.62 -5.31 2.04
CA ILE A 22 -22.95 -5.71 2.55
C ILE A 22 -23.32 -4.90 3.79
N LEU A 23 -22.39 -4.77 4.74
CA LEU A 23 -22.64 -4.01 5.98
C LEU A 23 -22.76 -2.51 5.75
N ASP A 24 -22.00 -1.95 4.80
CA ASP A 24 -22.11 -0.54 4.41
C ASP A 24 -23.52 -0.26 3.86
N LEU A 25 -24.02 -1.07 2.96
CA LEU A 25 -25.37 -0.94 2.42
C LEU A 25 -26.43 -1.08 3.53
N LEU A 26 -26.27 -2.05 4.41
CA LEU A 26 -27.19 -2.29 5.51
C LEU A 26 -27.20 -1.13 6.51
N PHE A 27 -26.03 -0.69 6.99
CA PHE A 27 -25.94 0.31 8.05
C PHE A 27 -26.23 1.72 7.54
N VAL A 28 -25.82 2.04 6.31
CA VAL A 28 -26.02 3.37 5.75
C VAL A 28 -27.42 3.52 5.16
N LEU A 29 -27.91 2.54 4.38
CA LEU A 29 -29.19 2.64 3.69
C LEU A 29 -30.37 2.16 4.56
N SER A 30 -30.26 0.97 5.20
CA SER A 30 -31.38 0.40 5.95
C SER A 30 -31.51 0.98 7.35
N PHE A 31 -30.40 1.20 8.05
CA PHE A 31 -30.43 1.75 9.42
C PHE A 31 -30.22 3.25 9.47
N GLY A 32 -29.91 3.92 8.35
CA GLY A 32 -29.75 5.37 8.29
C GLY A 32 -28.59 5.92 9.14
N MET A 33 -27.61 5.08 9.51
CA MET A 33 -26.53 5.47 10.42
C MET A 33 -25.50 6.43 9.81
N GLY A 34 -25.54 6.68 8.50
CA GLY A 34 -24.62 7.57 7.80
C GLY A 34 -23.15 7.17 7.99
N VAL A 35 -22.30 8.17 8.26
CA VAL A 35 -20.84 7.96 8.42
C VAL A 35 -20.48 6.99 9.55
N LYS A 36 -21.25 6.98 10.64
CA LYS A 36 -21.03 6.05 11.77
C LYS A 36 -21.25 4.59 11.33
N GLY A 37 -22.26 4.36 10.47
CA GLY A 37 -22.55 3.04 9.92
C GLY A 37 -21.40 2.52 9.04
N ALA A 38 -20.89 3.36 8.16
CA ALA A 38 -19.75 3.02 7.30
C ALA A 38 -18.47 2.72 8.12
N ALA A 39 -18.20 3.49 9.17
CA ALA A 39 -17.07 3.23 10.06
C ALA A 39 -17.21 1.87 10.79
N LEU A 40 -18.41 1.56 11.31
CA LEU A 40 -18.70 0.28 11.97
C LEU A 40 -18.57 -0.90 11.01
N ALA A 41 -19.11 -0.78 9.80
CA ALA A 41 -19.01 -1.81 8.76
C ALA A 41 -17.55 -2.14 8.45
N THR A 42 -16.71 -1.10 8.29
CA THR A 42 -15.26 -1.28 8.04
C THR A 42 -14.58 -2.00 9.20
N VAL A 43 -14.87 -1.62 10.44
CA VAL A 43 -14.28 -2.26 11.63
C VAL A 43 -14.68 -3.73 11.70
N ILE A 44 -15.98 -4.05 11.55
CA ILE A 44 -16.47 -5.44 11.59
C ILE A 44 -15.82 -6.27 10.47
N ALA A 45 -15.75 -5.75 9.26
CA ALA A 45 -15.15 -6.43 8.13
C ALA A 45 -13.66 -6.75 8.36
N GLN A 46 -12.89 -5.80 8.92
CA GLN A 46 -11.49 -6.00 9.24
C GLN A 46 -11.28 -7.04 10.35
N TYR A 47 -12.11 -6.99 11.42
CA TYR A 47 -12.08 -8.01 12.46
C TYR A 47 -12.42 -9.39 11.91
N THR A 48 -13.41 -9.51 11.03
CA THR A 48 -13.79 -10.78 10.38
C THR A 48 -12.60 -11.36 9.61
N SER A 49 -11.90 -10.54 8.83
CA SER A 49 -10.70 -10.96 8.12
C SER A 49 -9.56 -11.34 9.05
N GLY A 50 -9.27 -10.51 10.04
CA GLY A 50 -8.16 -10.71 10.96
C GLY A 50 -8.34 -11.96 11.82
N LEU A 51 -9.50 -12.12 12.43
CA LEU A 51 -9.84 -13.29 13.25
C LEU A 51 -9.93 -14.56 12.40
N GLY A 52 -10.59 -14.49 11.25
CA GLY A 52 -10.70 -15.63 10.35
C GLY A 52 -9.34 -16.12 9.85
N CYS A 53 -8.48 -15.21 9.43
CA CYS A 53 -7.11 -15.53 9.03
C CYS A 53 -6.29 -16.08 10.21
N GLY A 54 -6.42 -15.50 11.41
CA GLY A 54 -5.74 -15.95 12.62
C GLY A 54 -6.13 -17.37 13.00
N VAL A 55 -7.43 -17.67 13.07
CA VAL A 55 -7.96 -19.01 13.36
C VAL A 55 -7.49 -20.02 12.31
N HIS A 56 -7.54 -19.64 11.03
CA HIS A 56 -7.07 -20.52 9.95
C HIS A 56 -5.58 -20.87 10.10
N VAL A 57 -4.75 -19.89 10.43
CA VAL A 57 -3.31 -20.11 10.64
C VAL A 57 -3.05 -21.02 11.83
N ILE A 58 -3.75 -20.83 12.94
CA ILE A 58 -3.62 -21.68 14.14
C ILE A 58 -4.05 -23.11 13.85
N LEU A 59 -5.16 -23.31 13.11
CA LEU A 59 -5.70 -24.63 12.85
C LEU A 59 -4.91 -25.41 11.79
N LYS A 60 -4.42 -24.73 10.73
CA LYS A 60 -3.79 -25.38 9.57
C LYS A 60 -2.26 -25.32 9.53
N SER A 61 -1.62 -24.42 10.28
CA SER A 61 -0.17 -24.30 10.28
C SER A 61 0.45 -25.02 11.46
N GLU A 62 1.16 -26.11 11.19
CA GLU A 62 1.98 -26.81 12.22
C GLU A 62 3.00 -25.87 12.88
N TYR A 63 3.60 -24.96 12.11
CA TYR A 63 4.54 -23.97 12.63
C TYR A 63 3.89 -23.04 13.64
N ALA A 64 2.67 -22.56 13.38
CA ALA A 64 1.95 -21.69 14.31
C ALA A 64 1.56 -22.47 15.58
N ARG A 65 1.05 -23.70 15.44
CA ARG A 65 0.66 -24.55 16.58
C ARG A 65 1.87 -24.89 17.46
N ASN A 66 2.99 -25.26 16.86
CA ASN A 66 4.22 -25.56 17.61
C ASN A 66 4.83 -24.30 18.23
N ALA A 67 4.70 -23.14 17.58
CA ALA A 67 5.15 -21.87 18.16
C ALA A 67 4.37 -21.53 19.43
N PHE A 68 3.05 -21.76 19.48
CA PHE A 68 2.25 -21.51 20.69
C PHE A 68 2.59 -22.46 21.85
N THR A 69 3.06 -23.67 21.59
CA THR A 69 3.44 -24.65 22.63
C THR A 69 4.87 -24.49 23.15
N HIS A 70 5.75 -23.89 22.35
CA HIS A 70 7.19 -23.75 22.69
C HIS A 70 7.69 -22.31 22.52
N ILE A 71 6.88 -21.32 22.91
CA ILE A 71 7.32 -19.91 22.86
C ILE A 71 8.44 -19.68 23.86
N SER A 72 9.66 -19.57 23.35
CA SER A 72 10.82 -19.04 24.09
C SER A 72 11.11 -17.64 23.55
N ILE A 73 10.53 -16.62 24.17
CA ILE A 73 10.78 -15.23 23.79
C ILE A 73 12.09 -14.80 24.46
N ARG A 74 13.12 -14.59 23.66
CA ARG A 74 14.41 -14.04 24.15
C ARG A 74 14.35 -12.51 24.11
N ALA A 75 14.98 -11.85 25.06
CA ALA A 75 15.09 -10.39 25.08
C ALA A 75 15.74 -9.81 23.81
N GLU A 76 16.60 -10.61 23.18
CA GLU A 76 17.27 -10.27 21.92
C GLU A 76 16.28 -10.20 20.75
N ASP A 77 15.32 -11.13 20.67
CA ASP A 77 14.28 -11.17 19.66
C ASP A 77 13.36 -9.94 19.78
N ILE A 78 13.00 -9.58 21.02
CA ILE A 78 12.21 -8.36 21.29
C ILE A 78 12.97 -7.10 20.87
N ARG A 79 14.27 -7.02 21.19
CA ARG A 79 15.11 -5.87 20.80
C ARG A 79 15.20 -5.72 19.29
N ILE A 80 15.36 -6.83 18.56
CA ILE A 80 15.39 -6.85 17.10
C ILE A 80 14.04 -6.37 16.54
N LEU A 81 12.93 -6.95 16.99
CA LEU A 81 11.58 -6.56 16.56
C LEU A 81 11.31 -5.09 16.84
N PHE A 82 11.65 -4.61 18.03
CA PHE A 82 11.45 -3.21 18.38
C PHE A 82 12.27 -2.28 17.49
N SER A 83 13.53 -2.59 17.22
CA SER A 83 14.40 -1.83 16.33
C SER A 83 13.82 -1.73 14.92
N TYR A 84 13.43 -2.87 14.33
CA TYR A 84 12.82 -2.89 13.00
C TYR A 84 11.51 -2.11 12.93
N SER A 85 10.66 -2.29 13.94
CA SER A 85 9.37 -1.59 14.02
C SER A 85 9.56 -0.09 14.18
N PHE A 86 10.51 0.33 15.01
CA PHE A 86 10.80 1.75 15.21
C PHE A 86 11.28 2.43 13.93
N TYR A 87 12.26 1.87 13.23
CA TYR A 87 12.76 2.46 11.97
C TYR A 87 11.70 2.47 10.87
N THR A 88 10.90 1.41 10.76
CA THR A 88 9.80 1.36 9.80
C THR A 88 8.71 2.38 10.13
N CYS A 89 8.38 2.55 11.40
CA CYS A 89 7.44 3.56 11.87
C CYS A 89 7.95 4.97 11.59
N LEU A 90 9.22 5.24 11.91
CA LEU A 90 9.85 6.53 11.65
C LEU A 90 9.85 6.87 10.16
N GLN A 91 10.24 5.92 9.30
CA GLN A 91 10.21 6.06 7.85
C GLN A 91 8.80 6.42 7.35
N GLN A 92 7.80 5.67 7.79
CA GLN A 92 6.41 5.88 7.38
C GLN A 92 5.86 7.22 7.90
N SER A 93 6.25 7.61 9.11
CA SER A 93 5.84 8.89 9.71
C SER A 93 6.44 10.07 8.96
N VAL A 94 7.72 10.02 8.60
CA VAL A 94 8.37 11.08 7.81
C VAL A 94 7.71 11.21 6.43
N MET A 95 7.40 10.09 5.77
CA MET A 95 6.72 10.11 4.48
C MET A 95 5.31 10.72 4.59
N ASN A 96 4.53 10.32 5.59
CA ASN A 96 3.19 10.87 5.82
C ASN A 96 3.24 12.36 6.21
N LEU A 97 4.22 12.77 7.01
CA LEU A 97 4.42 14.18 7.34
C LEU A 97 4.70 15.02 6.08
N GLY A 98 5.52 14.51 5.16
CA GLY A 98 5.77 15.14 3.86
C GLY A 98 4.48 15.34 3.06
N ILE A 99 3.62 14.32 2.99
CA ILE A 99 2.30 14.41 2.33
C ILE A 99 1.44 15.47 2.99
N LEU A 100 1.37 15.51 4.33
CA LEU A 100 0.60 16.52 5.07
C LEU A 100 1.11 17.94 4.84
N MET A 101 2.42 18.13 4.77
CA MET A 101 3.02 19.45 4.48
C MET A 101 2.65 19.91 3.06
N VAL A 102 2.76 19.05 2.06
CA VAL A 102 2.33 19.35 0.69
C VAL A 102 0.85 19.70 0.65
N GLN A 103 0.00 18.93 1.33
CA GLN A 103 -1.43 19.21 1.42
C GLN A 103 -1.71 20.56 2.11
N GLY A 104 -0.96 20.92 3.14
CA GLY A 104 -1.03 22.22 3.78
C GLY A 104 -0.74 23.37 2.82
N ILE A 105 0.31 23.23 2.00
CA ILE A 105 0.67 24.20 0.96
C ILE A 105 -0.44 24.28 -0.10
N VAL A 106 -0.93 23.16 -0.60
CA VAL A 106 -2.02 23.12 -1.58
C VAL A 106 -3.27 23.82 -1.06
N ASN A 107 -3.60 23.66 0.21
CA ASN A 107 -4.75 24.32 0.84
C ASN A 107 -4.63 25.86 0.83
N SER A 108 -3.43 26.42 0.83
CA SER A 108 -3.21 27.88 0.77
C SER A 108 -3.52 28.49 -0.60
N TYR A 109 -3.57 27.68 -1.66
CA TYR A 109 -3.89 28.14 -3.03
C TYR A 109 -5.40 28.21 -3.34
N GLY A 110 -6.24 27.92 -2.36
CA GLY A 110 -7.69 28.05 -2.48
C GLY A 110 -8.40 26.79 -2.99
N THR A 111 -9.73 26.88 -3.06
CA THR A 111 -10.62 25.73 -3.29
C THR A 111 -10.47 25.07 -4.65
N VAL A 112 -10.11 25.84 -5.68
CA VAL A 112 -9.91 25.35 -7.05
C VAL A 112 -8.75 24.39 -7.11
N VAL A 113 -7.59 24.78 -6.57
CA VAL A 113 -6.37 23.96 -6.54
C VAL A 113 -6.55 22.77 -5.61
N MET A 114 -7.18 22.96 -4.44
CA MET A 114 -7.50 21.86 -3.51
C MET A 114 -8.36 20.78 -4.18
N THR A 115 -9.38 21.17 -4.95
CA THR A 115 -10.27 20.23 -5.61
C THR A 115 -9.54 19.47 -6.72
N ALA A 116 -8.71 20.17 -7.50
CA ALA A 116 -7.87 19.57 -8.54
C ALA A 116 -6.90 18.56 -7.94
N PHE A 117 -6.20 18.93 -6.87
CA PHE A 117 -5.26 18.07 -6.14
C PHE A 117 -5.95 16.85 -5.55
N ALA A 118 -7.11 17.03 -4.88
CA ALA A 118 -7.86 15.93 -4.29
C ALA A 118 -8.32 14.89 -5.32
N ALA A 119 -8.73 15.33 -6.51
CA ALA A 119 -9.07 14.44 -7.62
C ALA A 119 -7.82 13.76 -8.18
N GLY A 120 -6.73 14.51 -8.37
CA GLY A 120 -5.44 14.00 -8.85
C GLY A 120 -4.89 12.89 -7.96
N VAL A 121 -4.84 13.10 -6.65
CA VAL A 121 -4.37 12.10 -5.67
C VAL A 121 -5.19 10.81 -5.69
N LYS A 122 -6.51 10.89 -5.93
CA LYS A 122 -7.34 9.70 -6.07
C LYS A 122 -7.01 8.91 -7.34
N ILE A 123 -6.73 9.60 -8.43
CA ILE A 123 -6.30 8.98 -9.68
C ILE A 123 -4.91 8.37 -9.52
N ASP A 124 -3.98 9.11 -8.91
CA ASP A 124 -2.62 8.67 -8.61
C ASP A 124 -2.58 7.39 -7.78
N ALA A 125 -3.49 7.24 -6.81
CA ALA A 125 -3.56 6.06 -5.96
C ALA A 125 -3.66 4.75 -6.74
N PHE A 126 -4.31 4.73 -7.91
CA PHE A 126 -4.39 3.55 -8.77
C PHE A 126 -3.05 3.14 -9.37
N ALA A 127 -2.15 4.09 -9.60
CA ALA A 127 -0.80 3.80 -10.11
C ALA A 127 0.21 3.58 -8.96
N TYR A 128 0.11 4.37 -7.90
CA TYR A 128 1.01 4.37 -6.76
C TYR A 128 0.87 3.10 -5.89
N MET A 129 -0.37 2.70 -5.53
CA MET A 129 -0.60 1.56 -4.64
C MET A 129 -0.03 0.24 -5.18
N PRO A 130 -0.22 -0.15 -6.46
CA PRO A 130 0.39 -1.37 -6.97
C PRO A 130 1.92 -1.32 -6.95
N ALA A 131 2.55 -0.17 -7.21
CA ALA A 131 3.99 -0.02 -7.14
C ALA A 131 4.51 -0.22 -5.70
N GLN A 132 3.81 0.34 -4.71
CA GLN A 132 4.13 0.17 -3.29
C GLN A 132 3.98 -1.29 -2.85
N GLU A 133 2.88 -1.95 -3.20
CA GLU A 133 2.64 -3.36 -2.86
C GLU A 133 3.62 -4.31 -3.57
N TYR A 134 4.04 -3.97 -4.78
CA TYR A 134 5.12 -4.67 -5.46
C TYR A 134 6.43 -4.57 -4.68
N GLY A 135 6.79 -3.39 -4.16
CA GLY A 135 7.94 -3.19 -3.28
C GLY A 135 7.88 -4.04 -2.00
N ASN A 136 6.69 -4.19 -1.40
CA ASN A 136 6.46 -5.05 -0.23
C ASN A 136 6.64 -6.54 -0.57
N ALA A 137 6.10 -6.99 -1.71
CA ALA A 137 6.26 -8.37 -2.18
C ALA A 137 7.73 -8.68 -2.52
N PHE A 138 8.40 -7.76 -3.20
CA PHE A 138 9.82 -7.82 -3.53
C PHE A 138 10.68 -7.94 -2.26
N SER A 139 10.42 -7.13 -1.24
CA SER A 139 11.10 -7.23 0.06
C SER A 139 10.98 -8.62 0.68
N THR A 140 9.78 -9.20 0.65
CA THR A 140 9.54 -10.55 1.21
C THR A 140 10.31 -11.62 0.43
N PHE A 141 10.28 -11.55 -0.91
CA PHE A 141 11.03 -12.48 -1.77
C PHE A 141 12.55 -12.39 -1.54
N LEU A 142 13.08 -11.19 -1.46
CA LEU A 142 14.51 -10.97 -1.21
C LEU A 142 14.91 -11.45 0.17
N ALA A 143 14.11 -11.16 1.22
CA ALA A 143 14.40 -11.59 2.59
C ALA A 143 14.46 -13.12 2.72
N GLN A 144 13.55 -13.84 2.06
CA GLN A 144 13.55 -15.30 2.04
C GLN A 144 14.80 -15.87 1.37
N ASN A 145 15.21 -15.32 0.22
CA ASN A 145 16.39 -15.80 -0.50
C ASN A 145 17.70 -15.40 0.19
N TYR A 146 17.75 -14.22 0.80
CA TYR A 146 18.87 -13.75 1.59
C TYR A 146 19.06 -14.62 2.85
N GLY A 147 17.99 -14.86 3.61
CA GLY A 147 18.02 -15.72 4.79
C GLY A 147 18.33 -17.19 4.48
N ALA A 148 17.95 -17.68 3.30
CA ALA A 148 18.30 -19.01 2.81
C ALA A 148 19.71 -19.09 2.18
N ASN A 149 20.48 -18.00 2.20
CA ASN A 149 21.82 -17.87 1.62
C ASN A 149 21.89 -18.17 0.11
N LYS A 150 20.77 -17.98 -0.63
CA LYS A 150 20.66 -18.20 -2.08
C LYS A 150 20.98 -16.92 -2.84
N MET A 151 22.27 -16.54 -2.84
CA MET A 151 22.72 -15.26 -3.39
C MET A 151 22.48 -15.09 -4.89
N ASP A 152 22.51 -16.16 -5.67
CA ASP A 152 22.20 -16.07 -7.12
C ASP A 152 20.75 -15.68 -7.36
N ARG A 153 19.80 -16.28 -6.62
CA ARG A 153 18.38 -15.91 -6.68
C ARG A 153 18.14 -14.51 -6.15
N PHE A 154 18.88 -14.11 -5.13
CA PHE A 154 18.81 -12.76 -4.58
C PHE A 154 19.21 -11.71 -5.62
N ARG A 155 20.37 -11.89 -6.29
CA ARG A 155 20.84 -10.98 -7.35
C ARG A 155 19.92 -10.98 -8.57
N GLN A 156 19.45 -12.14 -9.00
CA GLN A 156 18.48 -12.26 -10.09
C GLN A 156 17.17 -11.56 -9.74
N GLY A 157 16.68 -11.72 -8.50
CA GLY A 157 15.49 -11.06 -7.97
C GLY A 157 15.61 -9.54 -8.04
N ILE A 158 16.76 -8.96 -7.66
CA ILE A 158 17.00 -7.52 -7.76
C ILE A 158 16.88 -7.06 -9.22
N ARG A 159 17.56 -7.74 -10.15
CA ARG A 159 17.53 -7.37 -11.56
C ARG A 159 16.12 -7.44 -12.16
N VAL A 160 15.43 -8.54 -11.93
CA VAL A 160 14.05 -8.73 -12.42
C VAL A 160 13.11 -7.71 -11.75
N GLY A 161 13.27 -7.48 -10.44
CA GLY A 161 12.48 -6.51 -9.71
C GLY A 161 12.57 -5.09 -10.27
N ILE A 162 13.81 -4.64 -10.56
CA ILE A 162 14.03 -3.30 -11.14
C ILE A 162 13.40 -3.21 -12.53
N ILE A 163 13.60 -4.20 -13.39
CA ILE A 163 13.04 -4.19 -14.74
C ILE A 163 11.51 -4.19 -14.71
N THR A 164 10.91 -5.07 -13.90
CA THR A 164 9.44 -5.17 -13.79
C THR A 164 8.83 -3.88 -13.23
N SER A 165 9.42 -3.32 -12.19
CA SER A 165 8.95 -2.05 -11.62
C SER A 165 9.10 -0.91 -12.62
N ALA A 166 10.22 -0.81 -13.33
CA ALA A 166 10.44 0.23 -14.34
C ALA A 166 9.44 0.13 -15.48
N VAL A 167 9.17 -1.08 -16.00
CA VAL A 167 8.18 -1.32 -17.06
C VAL A 167 6.78 -0.94 -16.58
N TYR A 168 6.40 -1.36 -15.37
CA TYR A 168 5.10 -1.00 -14.79
C TYR A 168 4.96 0.52 -14.63
N CYS A 169 5.94 1.17 -14.00
CA CYS A 169 5.92 2.61 -13.77
C CYS A 169 5.91 3.41 -15.09
N ALA A 170 6.66 2.96 -16.10
CA ALA A 170 6.64 3.59 -17.43
C ALA A 170 5.27 3.43 -18.11
N ALA A 171 4.65 2.26 -18.02
CA ALA A 171 3.32 2.02 -18.56
C ALA A 171 2.26 2.88 -17.83
N ALA A 172 2.29 2.93 -16.50
CA ALA A 172 1.40 3.75 -15.69
C ALA A 172 1.56 5.24 -16.00
N SER A 173 2.81 5.72 -16.10
CA SER A 173 3.14 7.07 -16.52
C SER A 173 2.56 7.41 -17.89
N LEU A 174 2.73 6.54 -18.86
CA LEU A 174 2.21 6.72 -20.23
C LEU A 174 0.67 6.79 -20.25
N VAL A 175 0.01 5.88 -19.52
CA VAL A 175 -1.46 5.87 -19.38
C VAL A 175 -1.95 7.17 -18.76
N LEU A 176 -1.33 7.62 -17.68
CA LEU A 176 -1.72 8.89 -17.05
C LEU A 176 -1.47 10.08 -17.97
N TRP A 177 -0.37 10.09 -18.69
CA TRP A 177 -0.04 11.18 -19.61
C TRP A 177 -1.04 11.30 -20.75
N ILE A 178 -1.44 10.17 -21.35
CA ILE A 178 -2.41 10.14 -22.46
C ILE A 178 -3.84 10.41 -21.96
N PHE A 179 -4.23 9.82 -20.84
CA PHE A 179 -5.62 9.83 -20.38
C PHE A 179 -5.90 10.80 -19.22
N ALA A 180 -4.94 11.64 -18.81
CA ALA A 180 -5.07 12.55 -17.66
C ALA A 180 -6.38 13.35 -17.69
N LYS A 181 -6.73 13.98 -18.84
CA LYS A 181 -7.97 14.73 -18.97
C LYS A 181 -9.22 13.86 -18.81
N LYS A 182 -9.25 12.66 -19.39
CA LYS A 182 -10.39 11.75 -19.28
C LYS A 182 -10.56 11.22 -17.86
N LEU A 183 -9.45 10.96 -17.17
CA LEU A 183 -9.46 10.52 -15.78
C LEU A 183 -9.96 11.63 -14.84
N MET A 184 -9.56 12.87 -15.09
CA MET A 184 -10.07 14.02 -14.32
C MET A 184 -11.58 14.21 -14.51
N LEU A 185 -12.12 13.96 -15.70
CA LEU A 185 -13.55 14.05 -15.99
C LEU A 185 -14.42 13.03 -15.22
N ILE A 186 -13.82 11.96 -14.68
CA ILE A 186 -14.54 11.00 -13.82
C ILE A 186 -14.94 11.66 -12.48
N PHE A 187 -14.11 12.59 -11.99
CA PHE A 187 -14.30 13.23 -10.68
C PHE A 187 -14.81 14.66 -10.77
N ILE A 188 -14.54 15.35 -11.88
CA ILE A 188 -14.81 16.79 -12.07
C ILE A 188 -15.67 16.98 -13.31
N PRO A 189 -16.81 17.69 -13.21
CA PRO A 189 -17.67 17.99 -14.36
C PRO A 189 -16.96 18.89 -15.38
N GLU A 190 -17.27 18.70 -16.65
CA GLU A 190 -16.65 19.44 -17.78
C GLU A 190 -16.75 20.96 -17.67
N SER A 191 -17.80 21.46 -17.01
CA SER A 191 -18.01 22.91 -16.79
C SER A 191 -16.87 23.58 -16.00
N LYS A 192 -16.08 22.81 -15.24
CA LYS A 192 -14.96 23.31 -14.40
C LYS A 192 -13.60 23.11 -15.07
N THR A 193 -13.43 23.70 -16.25
CA THR A 193 -12.22 23.54 -17.09
C THR A 193 -10.93 23.94 -16.38
N GLU A 194 -10.98 24.97 -15.54
CA GLU A 194 -9.82 25.43 -14.78
C GLU A 194 -9.30 24.34 -13.82
N ILE A 195 -10.19 23.70 -13.06
CA ILE A 195 -9.84 22.62 -12.14
C ILE A 195 -9.26 21.44 -12.91
N ILE A 196 -9.85 21.09 -14.05
CA ILE A 196 -9.37 19.99 -14.90
C ILE A 196 -7.95 20.28 -15.39
N ASN A 197 -7.68 21.49 -15.87
CA ASN A 197 -6.36 21.87 -16.41
C ASN A 197 -5.28 21.79 -15.31
N ILE A 198 -5.55 22.27 -14.11
CA ILE A 198 -4.63 22.18 -12.96
C ILE A 198 -4.37 20.72 -12.60
N GLY A 199 -5.43 19.90 -12.54
CA GLY A 199 -5.31 18.47 -12.25
C GLY A 199 -4.53 17.71 -13.32
N VAL A 200 -4.70 18.04 -14.59
CA VAL A 200 -3.94 17.45 -15.71
C VAL A 200 -2.45 17.81 -15.59
N GLN A 201 -2.13 19.08 -15.29
CA GLN A 201 -0.74 19.50 -15.08
C GLN A 201 -0.10 18.73 -13.91
N TYR A 202 -0.82 18.61 -12.80
CA TYR A 202 -0.38 17.82 -11.64
C TYR A 202 -0.07 16.38 -12.04
N LEU A 203 -1.01 15.70 -12.72
CA LEU A 203 -0.83 14.29 -13.13
C LEU A 203 0.32 14.11 -14.13
N HIS A 204 0.57 15.07 -15.02
CA HIS A 204 1.69 15.02 -15.94
C HIS A 204 3.04 15.15 -15.22
N ILE A 205 3.13 16.06 -14.25
CA ILE A 205 4.35 16.25 -13.47
C ILE A 205 4.62 15.00 -12.63
N GLU A 206 3.62 14.52 -11.88
CA GLU A 206 3.76 13.37 -11.01
C GLU A 206 4.05 12.09 -11.79
N GLY A 207 3.33 11.88 -12.91
CA GLY A 207 3.55 10.75 -13.80
C GLY A 207 4.97 10.67 -14.36
N ALA A 208 5.63 11.80 -14.61
CA ALA A 208 7.02 11.83 -15.08
C ALA A 208 8.01 11.24 -14.05
N PHE A 209 7.67 11.28 -12.76
CA PHE A 209 8.52 10.79 -11.67
C PHE A 209 8.20 9.37 -11.19
N TYR A 210 7.21 8.68 -11.75
CA TYR A 210 6.82 7.34 -11.29
C TYR A 210 7.93 6.31 -11.33
N ILE A 211 8.81 6.36 -12.31
CA ILE A 211 9.98 5.46 -12.34
C ILE A 211 10.86 5.66 -11.10
N GLY A 212 11.07 6.91 -10.70
CA GLY A 212 11.81 7.25 -9.48
C GLY A 212 11.14 6.72 -8.22
N ILE A 213 9.81 6.84 -8.12
CA ILE A 213 9.01 6.33 -6.99
C ILE A 213 9.07 4.81 -6.95
N GLY A 214 8.95 4.12 -8.11
CA GLY A 214 9.08 2.67 -8.19
C GLY A 214 10.45 2.16 -7.71
N ILE A 215 11.52 2.82 -8.12
CA ILE A 215 12.88 2.51 -7.66
C ILE A 215 13.02 2.76 -6.14
N LEU A 216 12.45 3.83 -5.62
CA LEU A 216 12.46 4.16 -4.20
C LEU A 216 11.82 3.04 -3.36
N PHE A 217 10.64 2.52 -3.77
CA PHE A 217 10.01 1.41 -3.08
C PHE A 217 10.82 0.12 -3.14
N LEU A 218 11.51 -0.15 -4.25
CA LEU A 218 12.42 -1.29 -4.35
C LEU A 218 13.62 -1.15 -3.44
N LEU A 219 14.20 0.05 -3.32
CA LEU A 219 15.31 0.32 -2.39
C LEU A 219 14.86 0.12 -0.94
N TYR A 220 13.71 0.64 -0.55
CA TYR A 220 13.13 0.38 0.77
C TYR A 220 12.93 -1.13 1.02
N GLY A 221 12.42 -1.84 0.02
CA GLY A 221 12.25 -3.28 0.07
C GLY A 221 13.57 -4.04 0.22
N LEU A 222 14.60 -3.63 -0.51
CA LEU A 222 15.94 -4.21 -0.50
C LEU A 222 16.62 -4.05 0.87
N TYR A 223 16.67 -2.82 1.41
CA TYR A 223 17.28 -2.56 2.72
C TYR A 223 16.55 -3.28 3.85
N ARG A 224 15.22 -3.33 3.78
CA ARG A 224 14.42 -4.10 4.73
C ARG A 224 14.74 -5.60 4.66
N ALA A 225 14.89 -6.15 3.46
CA ALA A 225 15.22 -7.56 3.24
C ALA A 225 16.61 -7.94 3.77
N MET A 226 17.57 -7.03 3.70
CA MET A 226 18.94 -7.22 4.23
C MET A 226 19.07 -6.98 5.74
N GLY A 227 17.97 -6.66 6.42
CA GLY A 227 18.02 -6.39 7.84
C GLY A 227 18.60 -5.04 8.23
N ARG A 228 18.63 -4.07 7.32
CA ARG A 228 19.18 -2.73 7.52
C ARG A 228 18.12 -1.63 7.25
N PRO A 229 17.00 -1.60 7.99
CA PRO A 229 15.91 -0.64 7.74
C PRO A 229 16.29 0.80 8.08
N GLN A 230 17.44 1.02 8.66
CA GLN A 230 17.97 2.34 9.05
C GLN A 230 18.70 3.08 7.90
N MET A 231 18.90 2.44 6.76
CA MET A 231 19.45 3.04 5.53
C MET A 231 18.32 3.43 4.58
#